data_27eca646d11166698e9c73a0d661fffe
#
_entry.id   27eca646d11166698e9c73a0d661fffe
#
_cell.length_a   1.000
_cell.length_b   1.000
_cell.length_c   1.000
_cell.angle_alpha   90.00
_cell.angle_beta   90.00
_cell.angle_gamma   90.00
#
_symmetry.space_group_name_H-M   'P 1'
#
loop_
_entity.id
_entity.type
_entity.pdbx_description
1 polymer ?
#
loop_
_entity_poly.entity_id
_entity_poly.type
_entity_poly.pdbx_seq_one_letter_code
_entity_poly.pdbx_strand_id
1 'polypeptide(L)'
;MPDYHTNNVYACPYLATQTVLSGKWNILLLHHIEEGPIRFNELHRRLDRISQATLTKQLRQLEEDGLITRKVYAQVPPKVEYELSEIGQEFRLVLEQIETFGDKYINFVKSKKSE
;
A
#
# COMPACT_ATOMS: atom_id res chain seq x y z
N MET A 1 23.12 -8.30 -13.04
CA MET A 1 21.89 -9.08 -13.06
C MET A 1 21.44 -9.38 -11.62
N PRO A 2 20.13 -9.29 -11.32
CA PRO A 2 19.66 -9.57 -9.96
C PRO A 2 19.93 -11.03 -9.58
N ASP A 3 20.27 -11.23 -8.31
CA ASP A 3 20.44 -12.56 -7.75
C ASP A 3 19.14 -12.99 -7.07
N TYR A 4 18.42 -13.90 -7.70
CA TYR A 4 17.13 -14.37 -7.21
C TYR A 4 17.22 -15.43 -6.11
N HIS A 5 18.45 -15.81 -5.74
CA HIS A 5 18.67 -16.84 -4.73
C HIS A 5 19.17 -16.26 -3.40
N THR A 6 19.29 -14.93 -3.30
CA THR A 6 19.78 -14.26 -2.10
C THR A 6 18.63 -13.90 -1.17
N ASN A 7 18.93 -13.80 0.12
CA ASN A 7 18.01 -13.24 1.10
C ASN A 7 18.19 -11.72 1.25
N ASN A 8 19.09 -11.13 0.46
CA ASN A 8 19.35 -9.69 0.51
C ASN A 8 18.31 -8.95 -0.33
N VAL A 9 17.43 -8.19 0.32
CA VAL A 9 16.36 -7.44 -0.34
C VAL A 9 16.88 -6.40 -1.33
N TYR A 10 18.13 -5.96 -1.18
CA TYR A 10 18.73 -4.98 -2.09
C TYR A 10 19.31 -5.61 -3.35
N ALA A 11 19.42 -6.94 -3.39
CA ALA A 11 19.95 -7.67 -4.54
C ALA A 11 18.87 -8.39 -5.34
N CYS A 12 17.68 -8.61 -4.76
CA CYS A 12 16.59 -9.36 -5.39
C CYS A 12 15.34 -8.51 -5.52
N PRO A 13 14.90 -8.20 -6.75
CA PRO A 13 13.69 -7.39 -6.95
C PRO A 13 12.43 -7.99 -6.34
N TYR A 14 12.34 -9.32 -6.31
CA TYR A 14 11.18 -9.99 -5.71
C TYR A 14 11.14 -9.78 -4.20
N LEU A 15 12.27 -9.91 -3.52
CA LEU A 15 12.36 -9.66 -2.08
C LEU A 15 12.12 -8.19 -1.75
N ALA A 16 12.67 -7.28 -2.55
CA ALA A 16 12.47 -5.84 -2.37
C ALA A 16 11.00 -5.49 -2.47
N THR A 17 10.32 -6.00 -3.49
CA THR A 17 8.89 -5.74 -3.69
C THR A 17 8.05 -6.37 -2.58
N GLN A 18 8.40 -7.59 -2.18
CA GLN A 18 7.70 -8.28 -1.09
C GLN A 18 7.79 -7.48 0.22
N THR A 19 8.92 -6.82 0.46
CA THR A 19 9.09 -5.96 1.64
C THR A 19 8.07 -4.82 1.63
N VAL A 20 7.84 -4.20 0.47
CA VAL A 20 6.82 -3.16 0.31
C VAL A 20 5.42 -3.71 0.59
N LEU A 21 5.16 -4.94 0.18
CA LEU A 21 3.85 -5.58 0.30
C LEU A 21 3.66 -6.34 1.61
N SER A 22 4.68 -6.40 2.47
CA SER A 22 4.56 -7.07 3.75
C SER A 22 3.60 -6.29 4.64
N GLY A 23 2.66 -6.98 5.24
CA GLY A 23 1.61 -6.34 6.01
C GLY A 23 0.28 -6.50 5.32
N LYS A 24 -0.69 -6.92 6.09
CA LYS A 24 -2.03 -7.26 5.62
C LYS A 24 -2.72 -6.12 4.85
N TRP A 25 -2.41 -4.86 5.22
CA TRP A 25 -3.15 -3.70 4.73
C TRP A 25 -2.42 -2.90 3.65
N ASN A 26 -1.14 -3.21 3.36
CA ASN A 26 -0.30 -2.33 2.54
C ASN A 26 -0.84 -2.10 1.12
N ILE A 27 -1.32 -3.15 0.46
CA ILE A 27 -1.88 -3.02 -0.89
C ILE A 27 -3.10 -2.10 -0.87
N LEU A 28 -4.02 -2.30 0.09
CA LEU A 28 -5.21 -1.46 0.21
C LEU A 28 -4.87 -0.02 0.55
N LEU A 29 -3.90 0.19 1.44
CA LEU A 29 -3.46 1.54 1.81
C LEU A 29 -2.89 2.27 0.60
N LEU A 30 -1.99 1.64 -0.12
CA LEU A 30 -1.38 2.25 -1.31
C LEU A 30 -2.45 2.54 -2.37
N HIS A 31 -3.41 1.65 -2.56
CA HIS A 31 -4.51 1.86 -3.48
C HIS A 31 -5.33 3.10 -3.13
N HIS A 32 -5.69 3.27 -1.87
CA HIS A 32 -6.47 4.44 -1.45
C HIS A 32 -5.66 5.74 -1.46
N ILE A 33 -4.34 5.65 -1.30
CA ILE A 33 -3.46 6.82 -1.30
C ILE A 33 -3.09 7.24 -2.73
N GLU A 34 -3.15 6.33 -3.71
CA GLU A 34 -2.70 6.63 -5.08
C GLU A 34 -3.51 7.71 -5.79
N GLU A 35 -4.74 7.95 -5.36
CA GLU A 35 -5.62 8.93 -5.99
C GLU A 35 -5.24 10.38 -5.67
N GLY A 36 -4.32 10.58 -4.74
CA GLY A 36 -3.89 11.93 -4.33
C GLY A 36 -3.90 12.07 -2.82
N PRO A 37 -3.64 13.29 -2.33
CA PRO A 37 -3.58 13.51 -0.90
C PRO A 37 -4.86 13.08 -0.19
N ILE A 38 -4.71 12.32 0.88
CA ILE A 38 -5.84 11.83 1.66
C ILE A 38 -5.55 12.02 3.15
N ARG A 39 -6.55 12.47 3.89
CA ARG A 39 -6.44 12.65 5.34
C ARG A 39 -6.55 11.31 6.07
N PHE A 40 -5.91 11.24 7.24
CA PHE A 40 -5.95 10.06 8.09
C PHE A 40 -7.39 9.59 8.36
N ASN A 41 -8.26 10.50 8.76
CA ASN A 41 -9.63 10.14 9.11
C ASN A 41 -10.42 9.61 7.90
N GLU A 42 -10.19 10.19 6.73
CA GLU A 42 -10.84 9.71 5.51
C GLU A 42 -10.33 8.32 5.13
N LEU A 43 -9.03 8.10 5.25
CA LEU A 43 -8.42 6.80 4.98
C LEU A 43 -8.96 5.74 5.95
N HIS A 44 -9.06 6.09 7.24
CA HIS A 44 -9.61 5.20 8.25
C HIS A 44 -11.07 4.87 7.97
N ARG A 45 -11.85 5.85 7.53
CA ARG A 45 -13.24 5.64 7.18
C ARG A 45 -13.40 4.66 6.01
N ARG A 46 -12.53 4.76 5.01
CA ARG A 46 -12.57 3.85 3.84
C ARG A 46 -12.14 2.43 4.19
N LEU A 47 -11.28 2.28 5.18
CA LEU A 47 -10.76 0.97 5.62
C LEU A 47 -11.45 0.55 6.91
N ASP A 48 -12.71 0.35 6.82
CA ASP A 48 -13.68 0.06 7.84
C ASP A 48 -13.21 -0.88 8.98
N ARG A 49 -12.41 -1.91 8.68
CA ARG A 49 -12.05 -2.96 9.62
C ARG A 49 -10.70 -2.78 10.31
N ILE A 50 -9.95 -1.76 9.94
CA ILE A 50 -8.63 -1.53 10.52
C ILE A 50 -8.77 -0.67 11.79
N SER A 51 -8.07 -1.05 12.86
CA SER A 51 -8.04 -0.21 14.05
C SER A 51 -7.19 1.04 13.80
N GLN A 52 -7.46 2.10 14.57
CA GLN A 52 -6.66 3.33 14.49
C GLN A 52 -5.19 3.05 14.77
N ALA A 53 -4.89 2.22 15.76
CA ALA A 53 -3.52 1.86 16.12
C ALA A 53 -2.80 1.14 14.98
N THR A 54 -3.48 0.18 14.34
CA THR A 54 -2.91 -0.58 13.22
C THR A 54 -2.69 0.34 12.02
N LEU A 55 -3.66 1.21 11.71
CA LEU A 55 -3.53 2.15 10.61
C LEU A 55 -2.33 3.08 10.83
N THR A 56 -2.19 3.63 12.04
CA THR A 56 -1.06 4.48 12.38
C THR A 56 0.26 3.76 12.17
N LYS A 57 0.34 2.52 12.66
CA LYS A 57 1.55 1.70 12.55
C LYS A 57 1.92 1.43 11.09
N GLN A 58 0.93 1.05 10.28
CA GLN A 58 1.17 0.73 8.88
C GLN A 58 1.56 1.97 8.06
N LEU A 59 0.92 3.11 8.33
CA LEU A 59 1.27 4.35 7.65
C LEU A 59 2.70 4.78 7.98
N ARG A 60 3.12 4.64 9.24
CA ARG A 60 4.50 4.93 9.64
C ARG A 60 5.48 4.03 8.91
N GLN A 61 5.15 2.76 8.76
CA GLN A 61 6.01 1.80 8.07
C GLN A 61 6.14 2.16 6.59
N LEU A 62 5.04 2.48 5.93
CA LEU A 62 5.06 2.90 4.52
C LEU A 62 5.86 4.19 4.33
N GLU A 63 5.75 5.11 5.27
CA GLU A 63 6.53 6.35 5.25
C GLU A 63 8.03 6.06 5.42
N GLU A 64 8.39 5.21 6.38
CA GLU A 64 9.78 4.80 6.60
C GLU A 64 10.36 4.08 5.40
N ASP A 65 9.55 3.26 4.73
CA ASP A 65 9.97 2.55 3.52
C ASP A 65 10.03 3.49 2.31
N GLY A 66 9.60 4.72 2.47
CA GLY A 66 9.72 5.74 1.43
C GLY A 66 8.61 5.74 0.40
N LEU A 67 7.55 4.95 0.57
CA LEU A 67 6.47 4.83 -0.42
C LEU A 67 5.46 5.96 -0.34
N ILE A 68 5.31 6.57 0.82
CA ILE A 68 4.37 7.68 1.03
C ILE A 68 5.06 8.82 1.75
N THR A 69 4.51 10.00 1.59
CA THR A 69 4.92 11.19 2.34
C THR A 69 3.76 11.66 3.20
N ARG A 70 4.10 12.25 4.33
CA ARG A 70 3.13 12.80 5.27
C ARG A 70 3.35 14.30 5.36
N LYS A 71 2.28 15.05 5.13
CA LYS A 71 2.33 16.50 5.22
C LYS A 71 1.45 16.97 6.38
N VAL A 72 2.04 17.73 7.28
CA VAL A 72 1.33 18.30 8.42
C VAL A 72 1.11 19.78 8.16
N TYR A 73 -0.14 20.20 8.27
CA TYR A 73 -0.51 21.62 8.12
C TYR A 73 -0.68 22.24 9.48
N ALA A 74 -0.03 23.38 9.69
CA ALA A 74 -0.11 24.13 10.94
C ALA A 74 -1.45 24.89 10.98
N GLN A 75 -2.47 24.23 11.48
CA GLN A 75 -3.80 24.81 11.67
C GLN A 75 -4.46 24.18 12.90
N VAL A 76 -5.61 24.69 13.30
CA VAL A 76 -6.35 24.17 14.46
C VAL A 76 -7.74 23.76 13.98
N PRO A 77 -8.09 22.45 14.07
CA PRO A 77 -7.23 21.34 14.47
C PRO A 77 -6.16 21.03 13.42
N PRO A 78 -5.05 20.38 13.78
CA PRO A 78 -4.00 20.06 12.82
C PRO A 78 -4.51 19.14 11.73
N LYS A 79 -4.07 19.39 10.50
CA LYS A 79 -4.42 18.60 9.33
C LYS A 79 -3.21 17.78 8.91
N VAL A 80 -3.40 16.48 8.71
CA VAL A 80 -2.35 15.59 8.22
C VAL A 80 -2.86 14.90 6.96
N GLU A 81 -2.07 15.00 5.89
CA GLU A 81 -2.37 14.36 4.61
C GLU A 81 -1.27 13.40 4.20
N TYR A 82 -1.65 12.31 3.55
CA TYR A 82 -0.75 11.31 3.01
C TYR A 82 -0.88 11.27 1.49
N GLU A 83 0.24 11.12 0.80
CA GLU A 83 0.24 10.91 -0.65
C GLU A 83 1.42 10.02 -1.04
N LEU A 84 1.38 9.46 -2.24
CA LEU A 84 2.49 8.66 -2.73
C LEU A 84 3.72 9.54 -2.94
N SER A 85 4.88 9.02 -2.54
CA SER A 85 6.16 9.65 -2.83
C SER A 85 6.50 9.45 -4.31
N GLU A 86 7.63 9.98 -4.74
CA GLU A 86 8.12 9.79 -6.11
C GLU A 86 8.25 8.30 -6.45
N ILE A 87 8.91 7.53 -5.58
CA ILE A 87 9.02 6.08 -5.80
C ILE A 87 7.68 5.38 -5.63
N GLY A 88 6.83 5.89 -4.75
CA GLY A 88 5.47 5.36 -4.59
C GLY A 88 4.64 5.47 -5.86
N GLN A 89 4.84 6.53 -6.66
CA GLN A 89 4.16 6.69 -7.94
C GLN A 89 4.53 5.58 -8.93
N GLU A 90 5.77 5.10 -8.86
CA GLU A 90 6.21 3.97 -9.70
C GLU A 90 5.42 2.70 -9.37
N PHE A 91 4.95 2.57 -8.14
CA PHE A 91 4.18 1.42 -7.70
C PHE A 91 2.75 1.41 -8.26
N ARG A 92 2.27 2.50 -8.84
CA ARG A 92 0.93 2.57 -9.43
C ARG A 92 0.73 1.53 -10.53
N LEU A 93 1.76 1.29 -11.34
CA LEU A 93 1.69 0.26 -12.38
C LEU A 93 1.57 -1.14 -11.77
N VAL A 94 2.23 -1.38 -10.65
CA VAL A 94 2.11 -2.64 -9.92
C VAL A 94 0.69 -2.81 -9.39
N LEU A 95 0.13 -1.76 -8.79
CA LEU A 95 -1.25 -1.78 -8.28
C LEU A 95 -2.26 -2.10 -9.39
N GLU A 96 -2.06 -1.53 -10.57
CA GLU A 96 -2.91 -1.80 -11.73
C GLU A 96 -2.87 -3.29 -12.11
N GLN A 97 -1.69 -3.91 -12.10
CA GLN A 97 -1.55 -5.32 -12.39
C GLN A 97 -2.11 -6.21 -11.27
N ILE A 98 -2.01 -5.77 -10.03
CA ILE A 98 -2.63 -6.45 -8.89
C ILE A 98 -4.15 -6.48 -9.07
N GLU A 99 -4.75 -5.36 -9.47
CA GLU A 99 -6.18 -5.28 -9.73
C GLU A 99 -6.59 -6.25 -10.84
N THR A 100 -5.86 -6.26 -11.95
CA THR A 100 -6.14 -7.14 -13.07
C THR A 100 -6.07 -8.62 -12.65
N PHE A 101 -5.02 -8.99 -11.96
CA PHE A 101 -4.87 -10.36 -11.47
C PHE A 101 -5.96 -10.69 -10.44
N GLY A 102 -6.23 -9.74 -9.53
CA GLY A 102 -7.23 -9.92 -8.48
C GLY A 102 -8.61 -10.22 -9.04
N ASP A 103 -9.01 -9.51 -10.09
CA ASP A 103 -10.31 -9.75 -10.75
C ASP A 103 -10.37 -11.17 -11.32
N LYS A 104 -9.31 -11.60 -11.96
CA LYS A 104 -9.24 -12.97 -12.53
C LYS A 104 -9.30 -14.02 -11.43
N TYR A 105 -8.59 -13.76 -10.35
CA TYR A 105 -8.55 -14.67 -9.21
C TYR A 105 -9.91 -14.79 -8.52
N ILE A 106 -10.60 -13.66 -8.34
CA ILE A 106 -11.95 -13.64 -7.77
C ILE A 106 -12.89 -14.50 -8.62
N ASN A 107 -12.84 -14.34 -9.93
CA ASN A 107 -13.67 -15.12 -10.86
C ASN A 107 -13.34 -16.60 -10.80
N PHE A 108 -12.07 -16.94 -10.68
CA PHE A 108 -11.62 -18.32 -10.51
C PHE A 108 -12.19 -18.93 -9.23
N VAL A 109 -12.11 -18.21 -8.10
CA VAL A 109 -12.63 -18.68 -6.81
C VAL A 109 -14.14 -18.88 -6.86
N LYS A 110 -14.86 -17.93 -7.47
CA LYS A 110 -16.32 -18.03 -7.62
C LYS A 110 -16.70 -19.23 -8.47
N SER A 111 -15.96 -19.47 -9.55
CA SER A 111 -16.17 -20.63 -10.43
C SER A 111 -16.00 -21.95 -9.67
N LYS A 112 -14.97 -22.04 -8.81
CA LYS A 112 -14.74 -23.23 -7.99
C LYS A 112 -15.87 -23.48 -7.01
N LYS A 113 -16.42 -22.42 -6.41
CA LYS A 113 -17.52 -22.56 -5.44
C LYS A 113 -18.83 -22.94 -6.08
N SER A 114 -18.97 -22.75 -7.39
CA SER A 114 -20.18 -23.10 -8.15
C SER A 114 -20.23 -24.55 -8.60
N GLU A 115 -19.14 -25.28 -8.45
CA GLU A 115 -19.06 -26.69 -8.83
C GLU A 115 -19.56 -27.62 -7.76
#